data_4b5cc1277699bb716797bfa39648b6d9
#
_entry.id   4b5cc1277699bb716797bfa39648b6d9
#
_cell.length_a   1.000
_cell.length_b   1.000
_cell.length_c   1.000
_cell.angle_alpha   90.00
_cell.angle_beta   90.00
_cell.angle_gamma   90.00
#
_symmetry.space_group_name_H-M   'P 1'
#
loop_
_entity.id
_entity.type
_entity.pdbx_description
1 polymer ?
#
loop_
_entity_poly.entity_id
_entity_poly.type
_entity_poly.pdbx_seq_one_letter_code
_entity_poly.pdbx_strand_id
1 'polypeptide(L)'
;MTDESAVDITIDLDHAPEERPASSSRSVPWLVATGVTVLAAALGLTLTLRSGSAPACAAARPLAAAPPTGNATHSGKATFYDSKGAGGNCSNPAAPANRLYVALGPSEYSAAAACGGFLDVTGPKGTVRVLIMDQCPECAPGHLDLSREAFARIADPVQGLVPVTYRAVVNPPLPGPLTFRIKEGASQWWFAVRVGNHGNPLRSVEVRQGDSGAWQSAARQDYNYWLIASGAGPGPFSIRVSDVYGNRVTVGGVRMAPGQVQNSVVRMYGRGAVAATPRASTSARPPGSRPAVTPTPARRPVEVAKASAPATGTPTTQPAGANARWCAG
;
A
#
# COMPACT_ATOMS: atom_id res chain seq x y z
N MET A 1 -62.27 7.89 -34.78
CA MET A 1 -62.35 9.27 -34.45
C MET A 1 -61.18 9.51 -33.51
N THR A 2 -60.01 9.75 -34.13
CA THR A 2 -59.32 11.00 -34.41
C THR A 2 -59.01 11.77 -33.10
N ASP A 3 -57.72 11.76 -32.70
CA ASP A 3 -56.93 12.96 -33.01
C ASP A 3 -55.45 12.68 -32.78
N GLU A 4 -54.68 12.90 -33.82
CA GLU A 4 -53.25 12.79 -33.94
C GLU A 4 -52.72 14.22 -33.89
N SER A 5 -52.03 14.57 -32.78
CA SER A 5 -51.34 15.87 -32.70
C SER A 5 -49.85 15.66 -32.90
N ALA A 6 -49.41 15.81 -34.14
CA ALA A 6 -48.02 15.92 -34.51
C ALA A 6 -47.43 17.25 -33.96
N VAL A 7 -46.37 17.14 -33.17
CA VAL A 7 -45.56 18.29 -32.80
C VAL A 7 -44.42 18.45 -33.81
N ASP A 8 -44.55 19.51 -34.60
CA ASP A 8 -43.57 19.97 -35.58
C ASP A 8 -42.42 20.68 -34.83
N ILE A 9 -41.21 20.10 -34.86
CA ILE A 9 -40.02 20.75 -34.33
C ILE A 9 -39.24 21.32 -35.51
N THR A 10 -39.44 22.61 -35.77
CA THR A 10 -38.57 23.41 -36.64
C THR A 10 -37.22 23.62 -35.98
N ILE A 11 -36.17 23.08 -36.56
CA ILE A 11 -34.77 23.35 -36.18
C ILE A 11 -34.33 24.60 -36.95
N ASP A 12 -34.11 25.69 -36.20
CA ASP A 12 -33.52 26.92 -36.69
C ASP A 12 -31.99 26.75 -36.82
N LEU A 13 -31.51 26.70 -38.06
CA LEU A 13 -30.09 26.61 -38.44
C LEU A 13 -29.65 28.02 -38.86
N ASP A 14 -29.29 28.86 -37.88
CA ASP A 14 -28.55 30.10 -38.20
C ASP A 14 -27.70 30.53 -37.00
N HIS A 15 -26.46 30.01 -36.92
CA HIS A 15 -25.39 30.64 -36.17
C HIS A 15 -24.10 30.55 -36.97
N ALA A 16 -23.74 31.68 -37.58
CA ALA A 16 -22.44 31.89 -38.25
C ALA A 16 -21.29 31.84 -37.23
N PRO A 17 -20.10 31.41 -37.65
CA PRO A 17 -18.94 31.35 -36.75
C PRO A 17 -18.33 32.73 -36.55
N GLU A 18 -18.20 33.13 -35.30
CA GLU A 18 -17.53 34.34 -34.85
C GLU A 18 -16.00 34.20 -35.05
N GLU A 19 -15.44 35.07 -35.87
CA GLU A 19 -14.03 35.20 -36.18
C GLU A 19 -13.24 35.67 -34.95
N ARG A 20 -12.22 34.91 -34.57
CA ARG A 20 -11.21 35.31 -33.57
C ARG A 20 -10.21 36.25 -34.20
N PRO A 21 -9.87 37.41 -33.60
CA PRO A 21 -8.82 38.29 -34.11
C PRO A 21 -7.41 37.67 -33.89
N ALA A 22 -6.61 37.74 -34.91
CA ALA A 22 -5.22 37.33 -34.93
C ALA A 22 -4.36 38.19 -33.99
N SER A 23 -3.67 37.54 -33.07
CA SER A 23 -2.67 38.18 -32.20
C SER A 23 -1.39 38.41 -33.00
N SER A 24 -1.03 39.66 -33.24
CA SER A 24 0.20 40.11 -33.91
C SER A 24 1.41 39.89 -32.97
N SER A 25 2.36 39.10 -33.39
CA SER A 25 3.66 39.00 -32.78
C SER A 25 4.50 40.26 -33.04
N ARG A 26 4.81 41.01 -31.99
CA ARG A 26 5.80 42.08 -32.02
C ARG A 26 7.16 41.49 -31.69
N SER A 27 8.03 41.42 -32.66
CA SER A 27 9.46 41.20 -32.56
C SER A 27 10.14 42.39 -31.89
N VAL A 28 10.90 42.12 -30.82
CA VAL A 28 11.75 43.11 -30.14
C VAL A 28 13.20 42.84 -30.62
N PRO A 29 13.93 43.86 -31.11
CA PRO A 29 15.31 43.66 -31.58
C PRO A 29 16.29 43.63 -30.41
N TRP A 30 17.27 42.74 -30.54
CA TRP A 30 18.45 42.64 -29.71
C TRP A 30 19.34 43.87 -29.88
N LEU A 31 19.61 44.62 -28.81
CA LEU A 31 20.73 45.54 -28.75
C LEU A 31 21.88 44.95 -27.97
N VAL A 32 22.97 44.75 -28.70
CA VAL A 32 24.31 44.43 -28.21
C VAL A 32 24.88 45.72 -27.57
N ALA A 33 25.30 45.66 -26.32
CA ALA A 33 26.18 46.68 -25.74
C ALA A 33 27.38 45.98 -25.11
N THR A 34 28.49 46.19 -25.81
CA THR A 34 29.86 45.86 -25.41
C THR A 34 30.41 46.88 -24.40
N GLY A 35 31.20 46.39 -23.44
CA GLY A 35 32.39 47.11 -22.94
C GLY A 35 32.23 47.74 -21.55
N VAL A 36 32.99 47.30 -20.59
CA VAL A 36 34.19 47.97 -20.10
C VAL A 36 34.75 47.16 -18.91
N THR A 37 35.96 46.68 -19.12
CA THR A 37 36.87 46.15 -18.09
C THR A 37 37.38 47.28 -17.23
N VAL A 38 37.28 47.16 -15.87
CA VAL A 38 38.13 47.90 -14.95
C VAL A 38 38.75 46.93 -13.96
N LEU A 39 40.07 46.85 -14.09
CA LEU A 39 41.01 46.20 -13.21
C LEU A 39 41.17 47.08 -11.96
N ALA A 40 41.01 46.57 -10.76
CA ALA A 40 41.56 47.14 -9.53
C ALA A 40 42.09 46.03 -8.65
N ALA A 41 43.38 46.08 -8.48
CA ALA A 41 44.22 45.16 -7.73
C ALA A 41 44.15 45.41 -6.21
N ALA A 42 44.30 44.32 -5.48
CA ALA A 42 44.98 44.12 -4.19
C ALA A 42 44.59 45.01 -3.00
N LEU A 43 44.09 44.30 -1.97
CA LEU A 43 44.73 44.31 -0.65
C LEU A 43 44.18 43.16 0.17
N GLY A 44 45.06 42.28 0.58
CA GLY A 44 44.73 41.12 1.39
C GLY A 44 44.23 41.50 2.79
N LEU A 45 43.14 40.90 3.16
CA LEU A 45 42.75 40.72 4.56
C LEU A 45 42.32 39.30 4.73
N THR A 46 43.22 38.45 5.23
CA THR A 46 42.94 37.08 5.65
C THR A 46 42.04 37.15 6.88
N LEU A 47 40.71 37.18 6.65
CA LEU A 47 39.76 36.86 7.68
C LEU A 47 39.58 35.33 7.70
N THR A 48 40.29 34.69 8.62
CA THR A 48 40.02 33.30 8.98
C THR A 48 38.62 33.21 9.60
N LEU A 49 37.62 33.06 8.77
CA LEU A 49 36.32 32.63 9.22
C LEU A 49 36.45 31.19 9.74
N ARG A 50 36.61 31.05 11.06
CA ARG A 50 36.32 29.81 11.76
C ARG A 50 34.85 29.51 11.50
N SER A 51 34.59 28.68 10.52
CA SER A 51 33.30 28.02 10.34
C SER A 51 33.09 27.09 11.53
N GLY A 52 32.57 27.62 12.62
CA GLY A 52 31.97 26.83 13.66
C GLY A 52 30.78 26.11 13.01
N SER A 53 30.97 24.85 12.65
CA SER A 53 29.86 23.97 12.30
C SER A 53 28.97 23.84 13.51
N ALA A 54 27.94 24.70 13.62
CA ALA A 54 26.86 24.43 14.54
C ALA A 54 26.30 23.03 14.16
N PRO A 55 26.11 22.14 15.15
CA PRO A 55 25.41 20.89 14.84
C PRO A 55 24.03 21.27 14.30
N ALA A 56 23.84 21.09 13.00
CA ALA A 56 22.51 21.14 12.42
C ALA A 56 21.67 20.11 13.21
N CYS A 57 20.75 20.61 14.02
CA CYS A 57 19.68 19.77 14.53
C CYS A 57 18.98 19.26 13.27
N ALA A 58 19.37 18.06 12.82
CA ALA A 58 18.64 17.34 11.82
C ALA A 58 17.24 17.18 12.42
N ALA A 59 16.31 18.04 12.00
CA ALA A 59 14.91 17.82 12.26
C ALA A 59 14.65 16.39 11.81
N ALA A 60 14.37 15.49 12.77
CA ALA A 60 13.96 14.14 12.45
C ALA A 60 12.81 14.30 11.49
N ARG A 61 13.07 14.03 10.20
CA ARG A 61 11.98 13.91 9.22
C ARG A 61 11.02 12.92 9.86
N PRO A 62 9.74 13.27 10.05
CA PRO A 62 8.77 12.26 10.43
C PRO A 62 8.92 11.15 9.43
N LEU A 63 9.31 9.97 9.89
CA LEU A 63 9.35 8.78 9.06
C LEU A 63 7.95 8.73 8.44
N ALA A 64 7.87 8.90 7.12
CA ALA A 64 6.61 8.74 6.43
C ALA A 64 6.11 7.36 6.83
N ALA A 65 4.99 7.32 7.56
CA ALA A 65 4.46 6.06 8.00
C ALA A 65 4.14 5.27 6.74
N ALA A 66 4.74 4.10 6.63
CA ALA A 66 4.50 3.17 5.52
C ALA A 66 3.28 2.30 5.86
N PRO A 67 2.65 1.65 4.88
CA PRO A 67 1.61 0.66 5.16
C PRO A 67 2.09 -0.31 6.24
N PRO A 68 1.25 -0.63 7.24
CA PRO A 68 1.60 -1.65 8.23
C PRO A 68 1.87 -2.97 7.53
N THR A 69 3.06 -3.52 7.70
CA THR A 69 3.48 -4.81 7.12
C THR A 69 4.32 -5.58 8.14
N GLY A 70 4.42 -6.90 7.95
CA GLY A 70 5.18 -7.76 8.86
C GLY A 70 4.55 -7.90 10.24
N ASN A 71 5.39 -8.14 11.24
CA ASN A 71 4.95 -8.43 12.61
C ASN A 71 5.11 -7.25 13.58
N ALA A 72 5.47 -6.06 13.08
CA ALA A 72 5.66 -4.89 13.93
C ALA A 72 4.33 -4.46 14.57
N THR A 73 4.37 -4.15 15.86
CA THR A 73 3.25 -3.55 16.59
C THR A 73 3.41 -2.03 16.56
N HIS A 74 2.35 -1.36 16.19
CA HIS A 74 2.24 0.08 16.15
C HIS A 74 1.31 0.55 17.26
N SER A 75 1.56 1.74 17.79
CA SER A 75 0.66 2.41 18.74
C SER A 75 -0.03 3.58 18.03
N GLY A 76 -1.29 3.82 18.42
CA GLY A 76 -2.07 4.88 17.82
C GLY A 76 -3.36 5.14 18.55
N LYS A 77 -4.33 5.69 17.84
CA LYS A 77 -5.69 5.95 18.35
C LYS A 77 -6.72 5.47 17.33
N ALA A 78 -7.93 5.20 17.79
CA ALA A 78 -9.03 4.81 16.93
C ALA A 78 -10.25 5.68 17.18
N THR A 79 -10.91 6.07 16.09
CA THR A 79 -12.28 6.59 16.02
C THR A 79 -13.14 5.62 15.23
N PHE A 80 -14.38 5.99 14.92
CA PHE A 80 -15.22 5.17 14.05
C PHE A 80 -16.12 6.01 13.13
N TYR A 81 -16.44 5.39 11.99
CA TYR A 81 -17.34 5.96 10.98
C TYR A 81 -18.31 4.90 10.44
N ASP A 82 -19.25 5.31 9.64
CA ASP A 82 -20.16 4.43 8.90
C ASP A 82 -20.01 4.66 7.40
N SER A 83 -19.53 3.65 6.68
CA SER A 83 -19.44 3.67 5.22
C SER A 83 -20.79 3.55 4.52
N LYS A 84 -21.89 3.36 5.28
CA LYS A 84 -23.25 3.11 4.75
C LYS A 84 -23.30 1.98 3.71
N GLY A 85 -22.43 0.97 3.90
CA GLY A 85 -22.31 -0.17 3.00
C GLY A 85 -21.41 0.06 1.78
N ALA A 86 -20.88 1.27 1.59
CA ALA A 86 -19.92 1.55 0.51
C ALA A 86 -18.59 0.81 0.73
N GLY A 87 -17.89 0.54 -0.36
CA GLY A 87 -16.66 -0.24 -0.38
C GLY A 87 -15.37 0.56 -0.14
N GLY A 88 -15.47 1.86 0.15
CA GLY A 88 -14.35 2.74 0.45
C GLY A 88 -13.41 3.01 -0.73
N ASN A 89 -12.36 3.79 -0.46
CA ASN A 89 -11.39 4.19 -1.50
C ASN A 89 -10.54 3.01 -2.03
N CYS A 90 -10.56 1.84 -1.38
CA CYS A 90 -10.00 0.61 -1.95
C CYS A 90 -10.87 0.00 -3.06
N SER A 91 -11.92 0.69 -3.49
CA SER A 91 -12.83 0.31 -4.58
C SER A 91 -13.46 -1.08 -4.41
N ASN A 92 -13.71 -1.53 -3.15
CA ASN A 92 -14.49 -2.75 -2.95
C ASN A 92 -15.91 -2.56 -3.51
N PRO A 93 -16.56 -3.60 -4.03
CA PRO A 93 -17.96 -3.50 -4.50
C PRO A 93 -18.92 -3.06 -3.39
N ALA A 94 -18.64 -3.45 -2.15
CA ALA A 94 -19.39 -3.11 -0.95
C ALA A 94 -18.50 -3.30 0.30
N ALA A 95 -18.96 -2.82 1.44
CA ALA A 95 -18.36 -3.15 2.75
C ALA A 95 -18.44 -4.68 2.98
N PRO A 96 -17.49 -5.26 3.75
CA PRO A 96 -17.51 -6.68 4.05
C PRO A 96 -18.77 -7.04 4.87
N ALA A 97 -19.33 -8.23 4.64
CA ALA A 97 -20.59 -8.67 5.26
C ALA A 97 -20.55 -8.64 6.80
N ASN A 98 -19.38 -8.89 7.40
CA ASN A 98 -19.18 -8.82 8.85
C ASN A 98 -19.02 -7.38 9.37
N ARG A 99 -18.97 -6.39 8.48
CA ARG A 99 -18.80 -4.96 8.77
C ARG A 99 -17.55 -4.63 9.60
N LEU A 100 -16.51 -5.47 9.54
CA LEU A 100 -15.24 -5.24 10.25
C LEU A 100 -14.21 -4.67 9.27
N TYR A 101 -14.11 -3.34 9.22
CA TYR A 101 -13.22 -2.63 8.31
C TYR A 101 -12.60 -1.40 8.97
N VAL A 102 -11.58 -0.85 8.32
CA VAL A 102 -10.83 0.33 8.76
C VAL A 102 -10.47 1.21 7.58
N ALA A 103 -10.52 2.53 7.80
CA ALA A 103 -9.87 3.54 7.00
C ALA A 103 -8.55 3.96 7.63
N LEU A 104 -7.53 4.16 6.81
CA LEU A 104 -6.18 4.56 7.23
C LEU A 104 -5.88 6.00 6.81
N GLY A 105 -5.09 6.70 7.61
CA GLY A 105 -4.53 7.99 7.22
C GLY A 105 -3.68 7.90 5.95
N PRO A 106 -3.43 9.03 5.25
CA PRO A 106 -2.74 9.03 3.95
C PRO A 106 -1.39 8.33 3.95
N SER A 107 -0.64 8.42 5.04
CA SER A 107 0.69 7.81 5.18
C SER A 107 0.64 6.29 5.21
N GLU A 108 -0.26 5.69 6.01
CA GLU A 108 -0.42 4.24 6.12
C GLU A 108 -1.22 3.68 4.94
N TYR A 109 -2.17 4.44 4.41
CA TYR A 109 -2.91 4.09 3.19
C TYR A 109 -1.98 4.00 1.97
N SER A 110 -1.02 4.94 1.89
CA SER A 110 0.09 4.96 0.92
C SER A 110 -0.36 4.71 -0.52
N ALA A 111 -1.24 5.57 -1.05
CA ALA A 111 -1.79 5.45 -2.40
C ALA A 111 -2.30 4.03 -2.70
N ALA A 112 -3.19 3.53 -1.85
CA ALA A 112 -3.80 2.21 -1.91
C ALA A 112 -2.83 1.02 -1.69
N ALA A 113 -1.59 1.26 -1.27
CA ALA A 113 -0.64 0.17 -1.04
C ALA A 113 -1.09 -0.78 0.09
N ALA A 114 -1.86 -0.28 1.06
CA ALA A 114 -2.38 -1.07 2.16
C ALA A 114 -3.68 -1.82 1.84
N CYS A 115 -4.38 -1.45 0.76
CA CYS A 115 -5.71 -1.97 0.43
C CYS A 115 -5.77 -3.50 0.41
N GLY A 116 -6.86 -4.05 0.96
CA GLY A 116 -7.14 -5.48 1.01
C GLY A 116 -6.27 -6.28 1.99
N GLY A 117 -5.35 -5.61 2.70
CA GLY A 117 -4.67 -6.16 3.87
C GLY A 117 -5.59 -6.19 5.10
N PHE A 118 -5.13 -6.83 6.17
CA PHE A 118 -5.86 -6.91 7.43
C PHE A 118 -5.00 -6.43 8.59
N LEU A 119 -5.64 -5.81 9.58
CA LEU A 119 -5.03 -5.46 10.87
C LEU A 119 -5.73 -6.20 12.00
N ASP A 120 -4.95 -6.65 12.99
CA ASP A 120 -5.43 -6.93 14.34
C ASP A 120 -5.27 -5.64 15.16
N VAL A 121 -6.38 -5.08 15.62
CA VAL A 121 -6.44 -3.83 16.40
C VAL A 121 -6.87 -4.18 17.81
N THR A 122 -6.06 -3.78 18.80
CA THR A 122 -6.30 -4.01 20.23
C THR A 122 -6.57 -2.69 20.93
N GLY A 123 -7.70 -2.61 21.59
CA GLY A 123 -8.11 -1.50 22.46
C GLY A 123 -8.51 -1.98 23.86
N PRO A 124 -9.14 -1.11 24.66
CA PRO A 124 -9.45 -1.40 26.08
C PRO A 124 -10.27 -2.66 26.33
N LYS A 125 -11.18 -3.04 25.44
CA LYS A 125 -12.07 -4.21 25.61
C LYS A 125 -11.58 -5.49 24.91
N GLY A 126 -10.54 -5.42 24.08
CA GLY A 126 -10.05 -6.59 23.37
C GLY A 126 -9.48 -6.30 22.01
N THR A 127 -9.42 -7.34 21.15
CA THR A 127 -8.83 -7.28 19.82
C THR A 127 -9.87 -7.60 18.75
N VAL A 128 -9.82 -6.87 17.65
CA VAL A 128 -10.64 -7.11 16.45
C VAL A 128 -9.77 -7.19 15.21
N ARG A 129 -10.09 -8.10 14.29
CA ARG A 129 -9.50 -8.16 12.95
C ARG A 129 -10.35 -7.36 12.00
N VAL A 130 -9.72 -6.44 11.25
CA VAL A 130 -10.40 -5.54 10.30
C VAL A 130 -9.74 -5.57 8.94
N LEU A 131 -10.56 -5.45 7.90
CA LEU A 131 -10.11 -5.26 6.52
C LEU A 131 -9.73 -3.81 6.28
N ILE A 132 -8.56 -3.54 5.72
CA ILE A 132 -8.20 -2.21 5.21
C ILE A 132 -9.01 -1.96 3.93
N MET A 133 -9.97 -1.06 4.00
CA MET A 133 -10.98 -0.85 2.98
C MET A 133 -11.01 0.58 2.44
N ASP A 134 -10.56 1.55 3.24
CA ASP A 134 -10.80 2.95 2.95
C ASP A 134 -9.61 3.84 3.35
N GLN A 135 -9.67 5.09 2.94
CA GLN A 135 -8.77 6.16 3.35
C GLN A 135 -9.54 7.18 4.20
N CYS A 136 -8.90 7.65 5.27
CA CYS A 136 -9.32 8.79 6.07
C CYS A 136 -8.36 9.95 5.78
N PRO A 137 -8.70 10.90 4.88
CA PRO A 137 -7.77 11.95 4.44
C PRO A 137 -7.27 12.86 5.58
N GLU A 138 -8.10 13.08 6.59
CA GLU A 138 -7.81 13.92 7.76
C GLU A 138 -7.09 13.19 8.89
N CYS A 139 -6.98 11.86 8.83
CA CYS A 139 -6.33 11.07 9.87
C CYS A 139 -4.81 11.26 9.85
N ALA A 140 -4.26 11.68 10.98
CA ALA A 140 -2.81 11.75 11.19
C ALA A 140 -2.19 10.34 11.27
N PRO A 141 -0.87 10.17 11.10
CA PRO A 141 -0.20 8.89 11.28
C PRO A 141 -0.56 8.20 12.61
N GLY A 142 -0.87 6.91 12.53
CA GLY A 142 -1.31 6.10 13.67
C GLY A 142 -2.78 6.28 14.06
N HIS A 143 -3.55 7.10 13.34
CA HIS A 143 -4.97 7.23 13.56
C HIS A 143 -5.74 6.28 12.64
N LEU A 144 -6.45 5.34 13.24
CA LEU A 144 -7.33 4.38 12.58
C LEU A 144 -8.78 4.85 12.70
N ASP A 145 -9.52 4.87 11.60
CA ASP A 145 -10.97 5.12 11.63
C ASP A 145 -11.70 3.82 11.32
N LEU A 146 -12.23 3.20 12.36
CA LEU A 146 -12.84 1.87 12.32
C LEU A 146 -14.31 1.94 11.88
N SER A 147 -14.86 0.83 11.41
CA SER A 147 -16.31 0.70 11.38
C SER A 147 -16.86 0.75 12.83
N ARG A 148 -18.11 1.22 12.98
CA ARG A 148 -18.78 1.24 14.29
C ARG A 148 -18.78 -0.14 14.94
N GLU A 149 -19.01 -1.20 14.17
CA GLU A 149 -19.03 -2.58 14.65
C GLU A 149 -17.63 -3.06 15.09
N ALA A 150 -16.58 -2.66 14.40
CA ALA A 150 -15.22 -2.97 14.81
C ALA A 150 -14.83 -2.21 16.08
N PHE A 151 -15.15 -0.92 16.15
CA PHE A 151 -14.86 -0.10 17.32
C PHE A 151 -15.56 -0.65 18.57
N ALA A 152 -16.84 -1.05 18.47
CA ALA A 152 -17.59 -1.63 19.57
C ALA A 152 -16.98 -2.94 20.13
N ARG A 153 -16.15 -3.64 19.34
CA ARG A 153 -15.40 -4.82 19.81
C ARG A 153 -14.22 -4.48 20.70
N ILE A 154 -13.66 -3.29 20.57
CA ILE A 154 -12.45 -2.89 21.28
C ILE A 154 -12.66 -1.78 22.31
N ALA A 155 -13.80 -1.09 22.28
CA ALA A 155 -14.11 0.02 23.18
C ALA A 155 -15.63 0.23 23.31
N ASP A 156 -16.04 1.12 24.22
CA ASP A 156 -17.40 1.62 24.23
C ASP A 156 -17.55 2.74 23.21
N PRO A 157 -18.53 2.68 22.28
CA PRO A 157 -18.74 3.73 21.29
C PRO A 157 -18.95 5.13 21.89
N VAL A 158 -19.43 5.22 23.13
CA VAL A 158 -19.60 6.52 23.83
C VAL A 158 -18.28 7.26 24.04
N GLN A 159 -17.15 6.54 24.06
CA GLN A 159 -15.82 7.12 24.22
C GLN A 159 -15.37 7.91 22.98
N GLY A 160 -15.90 7.58 21.79
CA GLY A 160 -15.60 8.25 20.52
C GLY A 160 -14.16 8.10 20.02
N LEU A 161 -13.17 8.17 20.93
CA LEU A 161 -11.75 8.02 20.63
C LEU A 161 -11.05 7.25 21.73
N VAL A 162 -10.25 6.24 21.37
CA VAL A 162 -9.48 5.42 22.32
C VAL A 162 -8.06 5.17 21.84
N PRO A 163 -7.09 5.01 22.78
CA PRO A 163 -5.76 4.51 22.41
C PRO A 163 -5.84 3.05 21.97
N VAL A 164 -5.05 2.69 20.94
CA VAL A 164 -4.97 1.33 20.42
C VAL A 164 -3.54 0.94 20.12
N THR A 165 -3.30 -0.36 20.04
CA THR A 165 -2.16 -0.94 19.32
C THR A 165 -2.67 -1.74 18.13
N TYR A 166 -1.89 -1.81 17.06
CA TYR A 166 -2.28 -2.57 15.88
C TYR A 166 -1.09 -3.19 15.17
N ARG A 167 -1.33 -4.27 14.44
CA ARG A 167 -0.33 -4.96 13.63
C ARG A 167 -0.96 -5.52 12.36
N ALA A 168 -0.15 -5.64 11.31
CA ALA A 168 -0.58 -6.33 10.10
C ALA A 168 -0.78 -7.83 10.36
N VAL A 169 -1.72 -8.41 9.64
CA VAL A 169 -1.97 -9.86 9.65
C VAL A 169 -1.39 -10.45 8.37
N VAL A 170 -0.38 -11.31 8.52
CA VAL A 170 0.25 -12.00 7.39
C VAL A 170 -0.54 -13.25 7.05
N ASN A 171 -0.89 -13.42 5.77
CA ASN A 171 -1.66 -14.56 5.27
C ASN A 171 -2.94 -14.86 6.09
N PRO A 172 -3.84 -13.86 6.29
CA PRO A 172 -5.09 -14.09 7.00
C PRO A 172 -5.96 -15.12 6.29
N PRO A 173 -6.90 -15.79 6.99
CA PRO A 173 -7.91 -16.60 6.33
C PRO A 173 -8.65 -15.81 5.26
N LEU A 174 -8.71 -16.35 4.04
CA LEU A 174 -9.37 -15.68 2.90
C LEU A 174 -10.85 -16.03 2.84
N PRO A 175 -11.75 -15.06 2.53
CA PRO A 175 -13.18 -15.32 2.38
C PRO A 175 -13.49 -16.20 1.17
N GLY A 176 -12.60 -16.20 0.17
CA GLY A 176 -12.78 -16.96 -1.06
C GLY A 176 -11.55 -16.93 -1.96
N PRO A 177 -11.67 -17.47 -3.18
CA PRO A 177 -10.71 -17.27 -4.25
C PRO A 177 -10.59 -15.81 -4.66
N LEU A 178 -9.54 -15.49 -5.44
CA LEU A 178 -9.34 -14.16 -6.02
C LEU A 178 -10.54 -13.76 -6.88
N THR A 179 -10.90 -12.50 -6.81
CA THR A 179 -11.90 -11.89 -7.67
C THR A 179 -11.31 -10.76 -8.49
N PHE A 180 -11.86 -10.53 -9.67
CA PHE A 180 -11.40 -9.48 -10.57
C PHE A 180 -12.60 -8.63 -11.00
N ARG A 181 -12.42 -7.30 -10.98
CA ARG A 181 -13.40 -6.37 -11.54
C ARG A 181 -12.68 -5.43 -12.50
N ILE A 182 -13.00 -5.56 -13.77
CA ILE A 182 -12.55 -4.62 -14.80
C ILE A 182 -13.31 -3.32 -14.58
N LYS A 183 -12.61 -2.19 -14.62
CA LYS A 183 -13.21 -0.87 -14.34
C LYS A 183 -14.22 -0.51 -15.44
N GLU A 184 -15.28 0.16 -15.05
CA GLU A 184 -16.23 0.78 -15.99
C GLU A 184 -15.47 1.71 -16.94
N GLY A 185 -15.80 1.68 -18.22
CA GLY A 185 -15.11 2.42 -19.27
C GLY A 185 -13.82 1.77 -19.79
N ALA A 186 -13.41 0.62 -19.23
CA ALA A 186 -12.27 -0.12 -19.79
C ALA A 186 -12.58 -0.68 -21.18
N SER A 187 -11.57 -0.69 -22.03
CA SER A 187 -11.59 -1.19 -23.40
C SER A 187 -10.27 -1.87 -23.74
N GLN A 188 -10.13 -2.39 -24.96
CA GLN A 188 -8.84 -2.92 -25.42
C GLN A 188 -7.71 -1.88 -25.45
N TRP A 189 -8.05 -0.58 -25.45
CA TRP A 189 -7.12 0.55 -25.54
C TRP A 189 -6.85 1.26 -24.21
N TRP A 190 -7.62 0.94 -23.18
CA TRP A 190 -7.45 1.43 -21.84
C TRP A 190 -7.95 0.38 -20.85
N PHE A 191 -7.08 -0.13 -20.02
CA PHE A 191 -7.40 -1.26 -19.15
C PHE A 191 -7.10 -0.92 -17.69
N ALA A 192 -8.06 -1.19 -16.82
CA ALA A 192 -7.84 -1.14 -15.37
C ALA A 192 -8.58 -2.27 -14.67
N VAL A 193 -7.93 -2.94 -13.73
CA VAL A 193 -8.49 -4.05 -12.98
C VAL A 193 -8.28 -3.88 -11.49
N ARG A 194 -9.32 -4.20 -10.72
CA ARG A 194 -9.24 -4.38 -9.28
C ARG A 194 -9.15 -5.88 -8.96
N VAL A 195 -8.24 -6.23 -8.06
CA VAL A 195 -8.11 -7.59 -7.53
C VAL A 195 -8.72 -7.62 -6.12
N GLY A 196 -9.53 -8.62 -5.81
CA GLY A 196 -10.11 -8.82 -4.48
C GLY A 196 -9.74 -10.17 -3.87
N ASN A 197 -9.98 -10.33 -2.57
CA ASN A 197 -9.74 -11.53 -1.79
C ASN A 197 -8.26 -11.97 -1.72
N HIS A 198 -7.32 -11.05 -1.87
CA HIS A 198 -5.89 -11.36 -1.81
C HIS A 198 -5.32 -11.39 -0.38
N GLY A 199 -5.99 -10.76 0.60
CA GLY A 199 -5.68 -10.87 2.03
C GLY A 199 -4.40 -10.16 2.51
N ASN A 200 -3.36 -10.11 1.72
CA ASN A 200 -2.14 -9.34 1.95
C ASN A 200 -2.09 -8.14 0.99
N PRO A 201 -1.49 -7.01 1.35
CA PRO A 201 -1.20 -5.92 0.41
C PRO A 201 -0.49 -6.44 -0.85
N LEU A 202 -0.94 -5.98 -2.03
CA LEU A 202 -0.33 -6.40 -3.29
C LEU A 202 0.94 -5.59 -3.58
N ARG A 203 1.95 -6.27 -4.14
CA ARG A 203 3.17 -5.67 -4.67
C ARG A 203 3.03 -5.32 -6.15
N SER A 204 2.49 -6.25 -6.93
CA SER A 204 2.36 -6.09 -8.39
C SER A 204 1.19 -6.88 -8.94
N VAL A 205 0.64 -6.33 -10.02
CA VAL A 205 -0.30 -7.00 -10.91
C VAL A 205 0.24 -6.88 -12.33
N GLU A 206 0.33 -8.01 -13.01
CA GLU A 206 0.78 -8.09 -14.39
C GLU A 206 -0.32 -8.78 -15.22
N VAL A 207 -0.54 -8.29 -16.41
CA VAL A 207 -1.62 -8.73 -17.30
C VAL A 207 -1.03 -9.13 -18.64
N ARG A 208 -1.53 -10.19 -19.24
CA ARG A 208 -1.27 -10.53 -20.63
C ARG A 208 -2.57 -10.97 -21.31
N GLN A 209 -2.66 -10.75 -22.60
CA GLN A 209 -3.75 -11.27 -23.39
C GLN A 209 -3.57 -12.78 -23.63
N GLY A 210 -4.59 -13.56 -23.37
CA GLY A 210 -4.55 -15.01 -23.46
C GLY A 210 -3.48 -15.66 -22.59
N ASP A 211 -2.91 -16.78 -23.07
CA ASP A 211 -1.92 -17.55 -22.33
C ASP A 211 -0.48 -17.38 -22.87
N SER A 212 -0.30 -16.75 -24.02
CA SER A 212 0.99 -16.62 -24.70
C SER A 212 1.44 -15.17 -24.93
N GLY A 213 0.59 -14.17 -24.70
CA GLY A 213 0.94 -12.76 -24.83
C GLY A 213 2.06 -12.32 -23.88
N ALA A 214 2.75 -11.22 -24.21
CA ALA A 214 3.74 -10.61 -23.33
C ALA A 214 3.09 -10.08 -22.05
N TRP A 215 3.79 -10.24 -20.91
CA TRP A 215 3.35 -9.67 -19.64
C TRP A 215 3.55 -8.14 -19.64
N GLN A 216 2.50 -7.43 -19.28
CA GLN A 216 2.50 -5.98 -19.08
C GLN A 216 2.27 -5.70 -17.60
N SER A 217 3.13 -4.87 -16.99
CA SER A 217 2.95 -4.42 -15.63
C SER A 217 1.87 -3.36 -15.55
N ALA A 218 0.92 -3.53 -14.64
CA ALA A 218 -0.09 -2.53 -14.36
C ALA A 218 0.36 -1.60 -13.23
N ALA A 219 0.08 -0.30 -13.36
CA ALA A 219 0.38 0.71 -12.35
C ALA A 219 -0.77 0.83 -11.34
N ARG A 220 -0.47 0.72 -10.05
CA ARG A 220 -1.48 0.92 -9.00
C ARG A 220 -1.94 2.38 -8.98
N GLN A 221 -3.24 2.57 -8.91
CA GLN A 221 -3.87 3.86 -8.70
C GLN A 221 -4.22 4.03 -7.21
N ASP A 222 -4.36 5.25 -6.75
CA ASP A 222 -4.67 5.61 -5.36
C ASP A 222 -6.06 5.14 -4.87
N TYR A 223 -6.91 4.70 -5.80
CA TYR A 223 -8.21 4.06 -5.54
C TYR A 223 -8.19 2.54 -5.79
N ASN A 224 -7.02 1.91 -5.72
CA ASN A 224 -6.80 0.45 -5.77
C ASN A 224 -7.19 -0.25 -7.08
N TYR A 225 -7.25 0.47 -8.20
CA TYR A 225 -7.22 -0.15 -9.52
C TYR A 225 -5.79 -0.23 -10.05
N TRP A 226 -5.53 -1.23 -10.87
CA TRP A 226 -4.25 -1.45 -11.53
C TRP A 226 -4.42 -1.16 -13.01
N LEU A 227 -3.76 -0.10 -13.48
CA LEU A 227 -3.95 0.54 -14.77
C LEU A 227 -2.86 0.16 -15.77
N ILE A 228 -3.27 -0.18 -16.99
CA ILE A 228 -2.45 -0.19 -18.20
C ILE A 228 -3.05 0.84 -19.16
N ALA A 229 -2.46 2.03 -19.20
CA ALA A 229 -3.01 3.17 -19.93
C ALA A 229 -3.08 2.95 -21.44
N SER A 230 -2.18 2.12 -21.99
CA SER A 230 -2.16 1.70 -23.40
C SER A 230 -3.15 0.60 -23.73
N GLY A 231 -3.92 0.11 -22.70
CA GLY A 231 -4.77 -1.06 -22.87
C GLY A 231 -4.02 -2.39 -22.78
N ALA A 232 -4.78 -3.49 -22.67
CA ALA A 232 -4.25 -4.84 -22.57
C ALA A 232 -4.81 -5.76 -23.68
N GLY A 233 -5.49 -5.19 -24.70
CA GLY A 233 -6.19 -5.93 -25.75
C GLY A 233 -7.63 -6.30 -25.39
N PRO A 234 -8.31 -7.06 -26.27
CA PRO A 234 -9.73 -7.39 -26.07
C PRO A 234 -10.00 -8.48 -25.03
N GLY A 235 -8.93 -9.15 -24.49
CA GLY A 235 -9.05 -10.31 -23.63
C GLY A 235 -9.35 -11.62 -24.39
N PRO A 236 -9.63 -12.76 -23.72
CA PRO A 236 -9.51 -12.88 -22.26
C PRO A 236 -8.08 -12.69 -21.77
N PHE A 237 -7.92 -12.44 -20.46
CA PHE A 237 -6.62 -12.13 -19.85
C PHE A 237 -6.16 -13.25 -18.94
N SER A 238 -4.83 -13.44 -18.89
CA SER A 238 -4.16 -14.06 -17.77
C SER A 238 -3.61 -12.94 -16.87
N ILE A 239 -3.94 -12.96 -15.58
CA ILE A 239 -3.53 -11.96 -14.60
C ILE A 239 -2.64 -12.62 -13.55
N ARG A 240 -1.44 -12.10 -13.37
CA ARG A 240 -0.46 -12.54 -12.38
C ARG A 240 -0.43 -11.54 -11.23
N VAL A 241 -0.68 -12.04 -10.03
CA VAL A 241 -0.80 -11.25 -8.81
C VAL A 241 0.32 -11.65 -7.87
N SER A 242 1.07 -10.67 -7.34
CA SER A 242 2.09 -10.91 -6.32
C SER A 242 1.85 -10.01 -5.11
N ASP A 243 1.91 -10.56 -3.91
CA ASP A 243 1.78 -9.78 -2.68
C ASP A 243 3.15 -9.36 -2.10
N VAL A 244 3.12 -8.57 -1.02
CA VAL A 244 4.33 -8.06 -0.37
C VAL A 244 5.12 -9.15 0.36
N TYR A 245 4.53 -10.31 0.63
CA TYR A 245 5.15 -11.43 1.33
C TYR A 245 5.68 -12.52 0.39
N GLY A 246 5.56 -12.31 -0.93
CA GLY A 246 6.12 -13.19 -1.94
C GLY A 246 5.16 -14.25 -2.47
N ASN A 247 3.92 -14.32 -1.98
CA ASN A 247 2.92 -15.17 -2.62
C ASN A 247 2.65 -14.67 -4.04
N ARG A 248 2.60 -15.60 -4.99
CA ARG A 248 2.42 -15.29 -6.41
C ARG A 248 1.55 -16.33 -7.08
N VAL A 249 0.50 -15.88 -7.75
CA VAL A 249 -0.41 -16.75 -8.49
C VAL A 249 -0.76 -16.14 -9.84
N THR A 250 -1.21 -17.00 -10.76
CA THR A 250 -1.70 -16.58 -12.08
C THR A 250 -3.12 -17.12 -12.27
N VAL A 251 -4.00 -16.27 -12.75
CA VAL A 251 -5.40 -16.60 -13.06
C VAL A 251 -5.64 -16.31 -14.53
N GLY A 252 -6.00 -17.33 -15.29
CA GLY A 252 -6.41 -17.20 -16.69
C GLY A 252 -7.91 -17.00 -16.87
N GLY A 253 -8.32 -16.64 -18.09
CA GLY A 253 -9.73 -16.57 -18.49
C GLY A 253 -10.51 -15.37 -17.94
N VAL A 254 -9.83 -14.33 -17.43
CA VAL A 254 -10.50 -13.09 -17.00
C VAL A 254 -10.99 -12.35 -18.24
N ARG A 255 -12.29 -12.14 -18.34
CA ARG A 255 -12.92 -11.53 -19.52
C ARG A 255 -12.91 -10.01 -19.46
N MET A 256 -12.91 -9.35 -20.62
CA MET A 256 -13.23 -7.93 -20.73
C MET A 256 -14.72 -7.72 -20.46
N ALA A 257 -15.08 -7.60 -19.18
CA ALA A 257 -16.45 -7.40 -18.71
C ALA A 257 -16.47 -6.24 -17.69
N PRO A 258 -16.46 -4.97 -18.17
CA PRO A 258 -16.42 -3.79 -17.30
C PRO A 258 -17.57 -3.76 -16.29
N GLY A 259 -17.28 -3.36 -15.06
CA GLY A 259 -18.25 -3.28 -13.96
C GLY A 259 -18.59 -4.60 -13.29
N GLN A 260 -18.34 -5.75 -13.91
CA GLN A 260 -18.71 -7.05 -13.37
C GLN A 260 -17.61 -7.64 -12.50
N VAL A 261 -18.00 -8.21 -11.35
CA VAL A 261 -17.11 -9.02 -10.51
C VAL A 261 -17.02 -10.42 -11.08
N GLN A 262 -15.82 -10.87 -11.40
CA GLN A 262 -15.52 -12.20 -11.91
C GLN A 262 -14.83 -13.01 -10.82
N ASN A 263 -15.37 -14.16 -10.48
CA ASN A 263 -14.80 -15.08 -9.50
C ASN A 263 -13.84 -16.05 -10.18
N SER A 264 -12.68 -16.26 -9.57
CA SER A 264 -11.78 -17.35 -9.98
C SER A 264 -11.93 -18.57 -9.08
N VAL A 265 -11.15 -19.63 -9.35
CA VAL A 265 -11.00 -20.78 -8.47
C VAL A 265 -9.66 -20.76 -7.71
N VAL A 266 -8.81 -19.78 -7.99
CA VAL A 266 -7.45 -19.67 -7.46
C VAL A 266 -7.46 -18.82 -6.19
N ARG A 267 -6.85 -19.32 -5.11
CA ARG A 267 -6.59 -18.58 -3.88
C ARG A 267 -5.18 -18.01 -3.90
N MET A 268 -4.97 -16.86 -3.27
CA MET A 268 -3.64 -16.24 -3.18
C MET A 268 -2.63 -17.12 -2.44
N TYR A 269 -3.08 -17.83 -1.41
CA TYR A 269 -2.30 -18.76 -0.59
C TYR A 269 -3.24 -19.78 0.09
N GLY A 270 -2.66 -20.78 0.81
CA GLY A 270 -3.41 -21.87 1.44
C GLY A 270 -3.62 -23.06 0.51
N ARG A 271 -4.45 -24.03 0.92
CA ARG A 271 -4.74 -25.21 0.09
C ARG A 271 -5.41 -24.78 -1.23
N GLY A 272 -4.74 -25.03 -2.34
CA GLY A 272 -5.19 -24.64 -3.69
C GLY A 272 -4.38 -23.48 -4.33
N ALA A 273 -3.42 -22.88 -3.62
CA ALA A 273 -2.44 -22.03 -4.27
C ALA A 273 -1.46 -22.92 -5.04
N VAL A 274 -1.41 -22.77 -6.37
CA VAL A 274 -0.35 -23.39 -7.17
C VAL A 274 0.93 -22.60 -6.88
N ALA A 275 1.76 -23.10 -5.97
CA ALA A 275 3.05 -22.50 -5.69
C ALA A 275 3.89 -22.55 -6.99
N ALA A 276 4.28 -21.38 -7.47
CA ALA A 276 5.37 -21.30 -8.44
C ALA A 276 6.61 -21.80 -7.73
N THR A 277 7.07 -22.99 -8.06
CA THR A 277 8.30 -23.57 -7.54
C THR A 277 9.44 -22.60 -7.81
N PRO A 278 10.21 -22.16 -6.79
CA PRO A 278 11.43 -21.42 -7.05
C PRO A 278 12.36 -22.36 -7.82
N ARG A 279 12.74 -21.96 -9.02
CA ARG A 279 13.78 -22.67 -9.78
C ARG A 279 15.07 -22.54 -8.98
N ALA A 280 15.45 -23.63 -8.30
CA ALA A 280 16.71 -23.74 -7.60
C ALA A 280 17.82 -23.50 -8.64
N SER A 281 18.60 -22.44 -8.44
CA SER A 281 19.86 -22.26 -9.14
C SER A 281 20.78 -23.39 -8.71
N THR A 282 20.92 -24.40 -9.55
CA THR A 282 21.93 -25.43 -9.42
C THR A 282 23.31 -24.80 -9.63
N SER A 283 23.93 -24.39 -8.53
CA SER A 283 25.35 -24.14 -8.48
C SER A 283 26.03 -25.53 -8.49
N ALA A 284 26.64 -25.85 -9.62
CA ALA A 284 27.41 -27.06 -9.78
C ALA A 284 28.64 -27.01 -8.86
N ARG A 285 28.72 -27.97 -7.92
CA ARG A 285 29.93 -28.28 -7.13
C ARG A 285 30.70 -29.38 -7.82
N PRO A 286 32.04 -29.27 -8.04
CA PRO A 286 32.85 -30.32 -8.61
C PRO A 286 33.03 -31.51 -7.65
N PRO A 287 33.29 -32.75 -8.14
CA PRO A 287 33.40 -33.93 -7.32
C PRO A 287 34.80 -34.06 -6.72
N GLY A 288 34.84 -34.28 -5.42
CA GLY A 288 36.06 -34.59 -4.64
C GLY A 288 35.83 -35.76 -3.70
N SER A 289 36.48 -36.83 -4.02
CA SER A 289 36.91 -38.07 -3.34
C SER A 289 36.50 -38.34 -1.90
N ARG A 290 35.98 -39.56 -1.74
CA ARG A 290 35.86 -40.37 -0.51
C ARG A 290 37.24 -40.85 -0.03
N PRO A 291 37.50 -41.17 1.29
CA PRO A 291 37.27 -42.54 1.72
C PRO A 291 36.59 -42.74 3.08
N ALA A 292 36.09 -43.94 3.22
CA ALA A 292 35.40 -44.55 4.34
C ALA A 292 36.30 -44.82 5.56
N VAL A 293 35.68 -44.92 6.77
CA VAL A 293 35.88 -46.03 7.73
C VAL A 293 34.82 -45.98 8.83
N THR A 294 34.26 -47.12 9.14
CA THR A 294 33.25 -47.57 10.11
C THR A 294 33.93 -47.97 11.47
N PRO A 295 33.26 -48.58 12.49
CA PRO A 295 32.17 -48.11 13.37
C PRO A 295 32.44 -48.32 14.89
N THR A 296 31.55 -47.77 15.76
CA THR A 296 30.91 -48.30 17.00
C THR A 296 31.79 -48.87 18.14
N PRO A 297 31.41 -48.94 19.47
CA PRO A 297 30.12 -48.76 20.11
C PRO A 297 30.10 -48.11 21.52
N ALA A 298 28.84 -47.75 21.94
CA ALA A 298 28.18 -47.82 23.23
C ALA A 298 28.91 -47.63 24.58
N ARG A 299 28.31 -46.78 25.41
CA ARG A 299 27.77 -47.11 26.76
C ARG A 299 27.10 -45.90 27.41
N ARG A 300 25.92 -46.16 27.92
CA ARG A 300 25.18 -45.49 28.99
C ARG A 300 25.71 -45.97 30.37
N PRO A 301 25.19 -45.53 31.53
CA PRO A 301 24.34 -44.38 31.97
C PRO A 301 24.82 -43.77 33.31
N VAL A 302 23.88 -42.99 34.00
CA VAL A 302 23.81 -42.66 35.44
C VAL A 302 24.50 -41.33 35.81
N GLU A 303 23.99 -40.40 36.57
CA GLU A 303 22.93 -40.25 37.62
C GLU A 303 22.77 -38.78 38.02
N VAL A 304 21.59 -38.46 38.32
CA VAL A 304 20.96 -37.53 39.27
C VAL A 304 21.86 -36.82 40.30
N ALA A 305 21.66 -35.49 40.43
CA ALA A 305 21.61 -34.73 41.69
C ALA A 305 20.99 -33.34 41.45
N LYS A 306 20.10 -33.02 42.03
CA LYS A 306 19.16 -32.39 42.92
C LYS A 306 19.77 -31.19 43.70
N ALA A 307 18.99 -30.08 43.65
CA ALA A 307 18.78 -29.01 44.65
C ALA A 307 19.85 -27.92 44.77
N SER A 308 19.45 -26.67 44.66
CA SER A 308 18.90 -25.76 45.67
C SER A 308 18.83 -24.32 45.19
N ALA A 309 17.73 -23.64 45.37
CA ALA A 309 17.60 -22.21 45.50
C ALA A 309 17.81 -21.84 46.99
N PRO A 310 17.81 -20.57 47.45
CA PRO A 310 17.63 -19.25 46.82
C PRO A 310 18.63 -18.20 47.29
N ALA A 311 18.65 -16.99 46.69
CA ALA A 311 19.01 -15.77 47.41
C ALA A 311 18.39 -14.52 46.74
N THR A 312 17.57 -13.88 47.50
CA THR A 312 17.05 -12.54 47.41
C THR A 312 18.11 -11.45 47.20
N GLY A 313 17.89 -10.55 46.28
CA GLY A 313 18.63 -9.30 46.13
C GLY A 313 17.72 -8.16 45.70
N THR A 314 17.52 -7.25 46.61
CA THR A 314 16.67 -6.05 46.61
C THR A 314 17.07 -5.03 45.54
N PRO A 315 16.14 -4.22 45.00
CA PRO A 315 16.41 -3.29 43.90
C PRO A 315 17.06 -2.00 44.41
N THR A 316 18.09 -1.56 43.71
CA THR A 316 18.66 -0.23 43.89
C THR A 316 18.07 0.72 42.87
N THR A 317 17.34 1.68 43.40
CA THR A 317 16.84 2.87 42.72
C THR A 317 18.00 3.78 42.34
N GLN A 318 18.08 4.16 41.07
CA GLN A 318 18.95 5.29 40.65
C GLN A 318 18.11 6.32 39.88
N PRO A 319 18.27 7.62 40.19
CA PRO A 319 17.33 8.63 39.73
C PRO A 319 17.58 9.09 38.31
N ALA A 320 16.50 9.47 37.65
CA ALA A 320 16.44 10.09 36.35
C ALA A 320 17.19 11.41 36.30
N GLY A 321 18.19 11.49 35.45
CA GLY A 321 18.83 12.75 35.05
C GLY A 321 18.04 13.40 33.91
N ALA A 322 17.28 14.42 34.23
CA ALA A 322 16.65 15.31 33.27
C ALA A 322 17.75 16.17 32.59
N ASN A 323 17.79 16.13 31.27
CA ASN A 323 18.36 17.18 30.45
C ASN A 323 17.52 17.37 29.17
N ALA A 324 16.34 17.95 29.34
CA ALA A 324 15.64 18.60 28.27
C ALA A 324 16.17 20.02 28.13
N ARG A 325 17.04 20.30 27.16
CA ARG A 325 17.29 21.66 26.71
C ARG A 325 16.35 21.97 25.57
N TRP A 326 15.44 22.85 25.88
CA TRP A 326 14.53 23.47 24.90
C TRP A 326 15.35 24.38 23.99
N CYS A 327 15.23 24.21 22.68
CA CYS A 327 15.60 25.26 21.72
C CYS A 327 14.39 26.19 21.63
N ALA A 328 14.50 27.35 22.31
CA ALA A 328 13.60 28.47 22.07
C ALA A 328 14.33 29.46 21.15
N GLY A 329 13.63 29.86 20.07
CA GLY A 329 14.04 30.86 19.10
C GLY A 329 12.93 30.99 18.09
#